data_c83253795f36e7e62cec9bce2dcaf944
#
_entry.id   c83253795f36e7e62cec9bce2dcaf944
#
_cell.length_a   1.000
_cell.length_b   1.000
_cell.length_c   1.000
_cell.angle_alpha   90.00
_cell.angle_beta   90.00
_cell.angle_gamma   90.00
#
_symmetry.space_group_name_H-M   'P 1'
#
loop_
_entity.id
_entity.type
_entity.pdbx_description
1 polymer ?
#
loop_
_entity_poly.entity_id
_entity_poly.type
_entity_poly.pdbx_seq_one_letter_code
_entity_poly.pdbx_strand_id
1 'polypeptide(L)'
;MNLRSIFSLFSSDLAIDLGTANTCVYARGTGIVVNEPSIVAINKVNGYVEAVGHEAKEMLGRTPGNIIAIKPMKDGVIADFDVAEKMLTYFIKKAHNRTLLLRPRIVIGVPSEITQVEQRAVRDSAYRAKASEVHLVEEAMAAAIGVGMPIAEPAGNMIVDIGGGTTDIAVISLAGIVYSKAVRVAGNEMDEAIIQYIRKNYNLLIGERTSEQIKMRIGSAYPLDEPETMEIKGRHLIEGVPKTITVSDAEIREALAETMNVIVDAVRVALERTPPELSADIVDRGIVMTGGGALLKNMDKRLREETGLPLAMANIMPSITSLMWMNDLIAVPPPCISIVLPIFR
;
A
#
# COMPACT_ATOMS: atom_id res chain seq x y z
N MET A 1 -29.85 7.99 -28.12
CA MET A 1 -28.48 7.70 -27.65
C MET A 1 -27.87 9.02 -27.24
N ASN A 2 -27.63 9.23 -25.95
CA ASN A 2 -27.10 10.52 -25.44
C ASN A 2 -25.62 10.65 -25.86
N LEU A 3 -25.22 11.84 -26.38
CA LEU A 3 -23.81 12.12 -26.72
C LEU A 3 -22.84 11.75 -25.59
N ARG A 4 -23.25 11.90 -24.31
CA ARG A 4 -22.48 11.49 -23.14
C ARG A 4 -22.17 9.99 -23.09
N SER A 5 -23.06 9.10 -23.58
CA SER A 5 -22.81 7.66 -23.61
C SER A 5 -21.81 7.24 -24.70
N ILE A 6 -21.67 8.03 -25.76
CA ILE A 6 -20.67 7.81 -26.81
C ILE A 6 -19.29 8.27 -26.30
N PHE A 7 -19.22 9.37 -25.56
CA PHE A 7 -17.96 9.85 -24.96
C PHE A 7 -17.49 8.97 -23.78
N SER A 8 -18.39 8.29 -23.04
CA SER A 8 -18.00 7.35 -21.98
C SER A 8 -17.33 6.08 -22.50
N LEU A 9 -17.54 5.72 -23.77
CA LEU A 9 -16.81 4.63 -24.45
C LEU A 9 -15.35 4.99 -24.79
N PHE A 10 -15.00 6.26 -24.71
CA PHE A 10 -13.67 6.79 -25.03
C PHE A 10 -12.94 7.38 -23.81
N SER A 11 -13.62 7.61 -22.68
CA SER A 11 -12.98 8.09 -21.47
C SER A 11 -12.47 6.89 -20.66
N SER A 12 -11.17 6.76 -20.55
CA SER A 12 -10.55 5.75 -19.65
C SER A 12 -10.59 6.31 -18.24
N ASP A 13 -11.60 5.90 -17.47
CA ASP A 13 -11.60 6.14 -16.03
C ASP A 13 -10.47 5.33 -15.41
N LEU A 14 -9.68 5.97 -14.56
CA LEU A 14 -8.54 5.35 -13.89
C LEU A 14 -8.80 5.26 -12.40
N ALA A 15 -8.42 4.15 -11.78
CA ALA A 15 -8.24 4.09 -10.35
C ALA A 15 -6.75 3.94 -10.05
N ILE A 16 -6.25 4.71 -9.10
CA ILE A 16 -4.85 4.76 -8.72
C ILE A 16 -4.75 4.44 -7.22
N ASP A 17 -4.03 3.38 -6.93
CA ASP A 17 -3.49 3.14 -5.61
C ASP A 17 -2.11 3.80 -5.55
N LEU A 18 -2.02 4.92 -4.86
CA LEU A 18 -0.80 5.72 -4.75
C LEU A 18 -0.02 5.31 -3.50
N GLY A 19 0.38 4.04 -3.45
CA GLY A 19 1.05 3.47 -2.29
C GLY A 19 2.49 3.97 -2.09
N THR A 20 2.95 3.89 -0.85
CA THR A 20 4.32 4.27 -0.47
C THR A 20 5.38 3.39 -1.13
N ALA A 21 5.13 2.09 -1.26
CA ALA A 21 6.09 1.16 -1.87
C ALA A 21 5.85 1.00 -3.37
N ASN A 22 4.60 0.80 -3.78
CA ASN A 22 4.22 0.58 -5.17
C ASN A 22 3.01 1.44 -5.52
N THR A 23 2.97 1.92 -6.76
CA THR A 23 1.79 2.55 -7.36
C THR A 23 1.16 1.59 -8.35
N CYS A 24 -0.13 1.38 -8.22
CA CYS A 24 -0.91 0.57 -9.14
C CYS A 24 -1.95 1.44 -9.87
N VAL A 25 -2.08 1.24 -11.17
CA VAL A 25 -3.11 1.92 -11.97
C VAL A 25 -3.97 0.90 -12.69
N TYR A 26 -5.25 1.00 -12.44
CA TYR A 26 -6.27 0.25 -13.14
C TYR A 26 -6.98 1.14 -14.16
N ALA A 27 -7.16 0.65 -15.36
CA ALA A 27 -7.93 1.31 -16.41
C ALA A 27 -9.23 0.54 -16.66
N ARG A 28 -10.36 1.23 -16.63
CA ARG A 28 -11.67 0.63 -16.83
C ARG A 28 -11.74 -0.14 -18.15
N GLY A 29 -12.15 -1.40 -18.09
CA GLY A 29 -12.28 -2.30 -19.25
C GLY A 29 -10.97 -2.92 -19.74
N THR A 30 -9.81 -2.52 -19.18
CA THR A 30 -8.49 -3.06 -19.54
C THR A 30 -7.87 -3.85 -18.39
N GLY A 31 -8.20 -3.49 -17.15
CA GLY A 31 -7.59 -4.08 -15.95
C GLY A 31 -6.39 -3.28 -15.44
N ILE A 32 -5.49 -3.96 -14.71
CA ILE A 32 -4.27 -3.35 -14.19
C ILE A 32 -3.31 -3.09 -15.35
N VAL A 33 -2.99 -1.83 -15.55
CA VAL A 33 -2.11 -1.36 -16.64
C VAL A 33 -0.74 -0.89 -16.14
N VAL A 34 -0.64 -0.56 -14.85
CA VAL A 34 0.61 -0.21 -14.16
C VAL A 34 0.63 -0.89 -12.80
N ASN A 35 1.73 -1.53 -12.47
CA ASN A 35 2.06 -2.00 -11.12
C ASN A 35 3.57 -1.84 -10.95
N GLU A 36 3.97 -0.70 -10.40
CA GLU A 36 5.37 -0.32 -10.36
C GLU A 36 5.74 0.32 -9.03
N PRO A 37 7.01 0.19 -8.61
CA PRO A 37 7.53 0.88 -7.42
C PRO A 37 7.32 2.39 -7.50
N SER A 38 6.96 3.00 -6.37
CA SER A 38 6.80 4.45 -6.22
C SER A 38 8.16 5.14 -6.08
N ILE A 39 8.99 5.04 -7.11
CA ILE A 39 10.38 5.54 -7.14
C ILE A 39 10.63 6.28 -8.44
N VAL A 40 11.36 7.40 -8.36
CA VAL A 40 11.77 8.20 -9.51
C VAL A 40 13.27 8.50 -9.42
N ALA A 41 14.00 8.22 -10.47
CA ALA A 41 15.39 8.63 -10.60
C ALA A 41 15.48 9.98 -11.34
N ILE A 42 16.15 10.95 -10.74
CA ILE A 42 16.24 12.33 -11.23
C ILE A 42 17.70 12.71 -11.36
N ASN A 43 18.03 13.36 -12.45
CA ASN A 43 19.31 14.02 -12.65
C ASN A 43 19.34 15.36 -11.89
N LYS A 44 20.24 15.48 -10.91
CA LYS A 44 20.36 16.65 -10.04
C LYS A 44 20.77 17.93 -10.76
N VAL A 45 21.44 17.80 -11.92
CA VAL A 45 21.99 18.95 -12.65
C VAL A 45 20.90 19.66 -13.45
N ASN A 46 20.03 18.90 -14.12
CA ASN A 46 19.03 19.45 -15.05
C ASN A 46 17.59 19.20 -14.58
N GLY A 47 17.36 18.43 -13.50
CA GLY A 47 16.05 18.11 -12.97
C GLY A 47 15.21 17.14 -13.83
N TYR A 48 15.83 16.53 -14.86
CA TYR A 48 15.11 15.58 -15.72
C TYR A 48 14.92 14.23 -15.04
N VAL A 49 13.79 13.61 -15.36
CA VAL A 49 13.48 12.23 -14.94
C VAL A 49 14.26 11.28 -15.84
N GLU A 50 15.14 10.47 -15.24
CA GLU A 50 15.94 9.46 -15.93
C GLU A 50 15.20 8.11 -15.98
N ALA A 51 14.50 7.74 -14.89
CA ALA A 51 13.74 6.50 -14.81
C ALA A 51 12.59 6.63 -13.79
N VAL A 52 11.57 5.80 -13.94
CA VAL A 52 10.43 5.69 -13.00
C VAL A 52 10.11 4.21 -12.78
N GLY A 53 9.64 3.86 -11.59
CA GLY A 53 9.17 2.53 -11.28
C GLY A 53 10.29 1.50 -11.15
N HIS A 54 10.16 0.38 -11.82
CA HIS A 54 11.13 -0.74 -11.74
C HIS A 54 12.55 -0.32 -12.13
N GLU A 55 12.69 0.45 -13.20
CA GLU A 55 14.01 0.93 -13.64
C GLU A 55 14.66 1.82 -12.57
N ALA A 56 13.89 2.72 -11.95
CA ALA A 56 14.40 3.57 -10.87
C ALA A 56 14.73 2.74 -9.60
N LYS A 57 13.95 1.68 -9.30
CA LYS A 57 14.24 0.76 -8.18
C LYS A 57 15.58 0.03 -8.37
N GLU A 58 15.94 -0.35 -9.58
CA GLU A 58 17.24 -0.98 -9.88
C GLU A 58 18.42 -0.03 -9.65
N MET A 59 18.19 1.27 -9.77
CA MET A 59 19.17 2.32 -9.55
C MET A 59 19.41 2.63 -8.06
N LEU A 60 18.54 2.22 -7.14
CA LEU A 60 18.68 2.47 -5.70
C LEU A 60 20.04 1.98 -5.18
N GLY A 61 20.78 2.90 -4.55
CA GLY A 61 22.11 2.60 -3.98
C GLY A 61 23.23 2.36 -5.02
N ARG A 62 22.94 2.58 -6.32
CA ARG A 62 23.88 2.33 -7.43
C ARG A 62 24.03 3.53 -8.36
N THR A 63 23.40 4.65 -8.05
CA THR A 63 23.45 5.86 -8.89
C THR A 63 24.80 6.57 -8.79
N PRO A 64 25.31 7.11 -9.91
CA PRO A 64 26.44 8.07 -9.86
C PRO A 64 25.99 9.35 -9.16
N GLY A 65 26.95 10.19 -8.72
CA GLY A 65 26.66 11.36 -7.87
C GLY A 65 25.71 12.42 -8.45
N ASN A 66 25.54 12.43 -9.77
CA ASN A 66 24.63 13.34 -10.47
C ASN A 66 23.17 12.81 -10.60
N ILE A 67 22.91 11.55 -10.25
CA ILE A 67 21.56 10.95 -10.26
C ILE A 67 21.17 10.60 -8.84
N ILE A 68 19.91 10.85 -8.50
CA ILE A 68 19.32 10.45 -7.22
C ILE A 68 18.01 9.69 -7.47
N ALA A 69 17.83 8.54 -6.81
CA ALA A 69 16.56 7.85 -6.75
C ALA A 69 15.78 8.34 -5.53
N ILE A 70 14.57 8.84 -5.75
CA ILE A 70 13.70 9.47 -4.75
C ILE A 70 12.42 8.64 -4.64
N LYS A 71 11.98 8.40 -3.41
CA LYS A 71 10.64 7.89 -3.09
C LYS A 71 9.74 9.08 -2.77
N PRO A 72 8.85 9.50 -3.68
CA PRO A 72 8.01 10.68 -3.47
C PRO A 72 6.90 10.47 -2.46
N MET A 73 6.60 9.20 -2.16
CA MET A 73 5.64 8.79 -1.15
C MET A 73 6.36 8.30 0.10
N LYS A 74 5.92 8.76 1.26
CA LYS A 74 6.41 8.31 2.56
C LYS A 74 5.25 8.21 3.54
N ASP A 75 5.14 7.09 4.25
CA ASP A 75 4.14 6.88 5.31
C ASP A 75 2.70 7.20 4.86
N GLY A 76 2.36 6.79 3.61
CA GLY A 76 1.04 7.00 3.01
C GLY A 76 0.79 8.40 2.46
N VAL A 77 1.76 9.34 2.55
CA VAL A 77 1.58 10.72 2.11
C VAL A 77 2.63 11.15 1.08
N ILE A 78 2.33 12.22 0.36
CA ILE A 78 3.28 12.83 -0.58
C ILE A 78 4.36 13.58 0.21
N ALA A 79 5.60 13.09 0.16
CA ALA A 79 6.77 13.73 0.76
C ALA A 79 7.43 14.73 -0.20
N ASP A 80 7.35 14.50 -1.50
CA ASP A 80 7.88 15.39 -2.54
C ASP A 80 6.84 15.56 -3.65
N PHE A 81 6.25 16.76 -3.71
CA PHE A 81 5.16 17.08 -4.64
C PHE A 81 5.59 17.07 -6.09
N ASP A 82 6.73 17.66 -6.40
CA ASP A 82 7.22 17.80 -7.78
C ASP A 82 7.57 16.42 -8.36
N VAL A 83 8.15 15.56 -7.52
CA VAL A 83 8.52 14.20 -7.92
C VAL A 83 7.27 13.32 -8.03
N ALA A 84 6.31 13.45 -7.11
CA ALA A 84 5.04 12.73 -7.15
C ALA A 84 4.22 13.12 -8.40
N GLU A 85 4.17 14.40 -8.75
CA GLU A 85 3.52 14.87 -9.99
C GLU A 85 4.16 14.25 -11.24
N LYS A 86 5.50 14.23 -11.30
CA LYS A 86 6.24 13.60 -12.41
C LYS A 86 5.92 12.11 -12.51
N MET A 87 5.91 11.41 -11.37
CA MET A 87 5.57 10.00 -11.28
C MET A 87 4.13 9.72 -11.74
N LEU A 88 3.16 10.44 -11.19
CA LEU A 88 1.75 10.32 -11.59
C LEU A 88 1.55 10.62 -13.08
N THR A 89 2.18 11.68 -13.58
CA THR A 89 2.13 12.02 -15.00
C THR A 89 2.66 10.90 -15.88
N TYR A 90 3.75 10.27 -15.48
CA TYR A 90 4.33 9.14 -16.18
C TYR A 90 3.37 7.94 -16.18
N PHE A 91 2.82 7.56 -15.03
CA PHE A 91 1.93 6.42 -14.92
C PHE A 91 0.59 6.64 -15.63
N ILE A 92 0.01 7.84 -15.53
CA ILE A 92 -1.21 8.19 -16.27
C ILE A 92 -0.97 8.13 -17.79
N LYS A 93 0.16 8.64 -18.28
CA LYS A 93 0.51 8.52 -19.70
C LYS A 93 0.70 7.06 -20.12
N LYS A 94 1.34 6.25 -19.29
CA LYS A 94 1.54 4.82 -19.56
C LYS A 94 0.22 4.04 -19.58
N ALA A 95 -0.70 4.38 -18.67
CA ALA A 95 -2.03 3.79 -18.59
C ALA A 95 -2.95 4.24 -19.74
N HIS A 96 -2.81 5.49 -20.17
CA HIS A 96 -3.69 6.13 -21.15
C HIS A 96 -3.06 6.12 -22.55
N ASN A 97 -2.97 4.94 -23.15
CA ASN A 97 -2.33 4.72 -24.46
C ASN A 97 -3.07 5.35 -25.67
N ARG A 98 -4.06 6.23 -25.44
CA ARG A 98 -4.88 6.85 -26.50
C ARG A 98 -5.11 8.34 -26.28
N THR A 99 -4.72 9.10 -27.30
CA THR A 99 -5.11 10.48 -27.65
C THR A 99 -5.27 11.51 -26.54
N LEU A 100 -4.44 12.51 -26.60
CA LEU A 100 -4.35 13.77 -25.85
C LEU A 100 -5.66 14.59 -25.68
N LEU A 101 -6.79 14.13 -26.22
CA LEU A 101 -8.05 14.87 -26.29
C LEU A 101 -9.00 14.60 -25.11
N LEU A 102 -8.88 13.44 -24.44
CA LEU A 102 -9.78 13.09 -23.33
C LEU A 102 -8.98 12.93 -22.04
N ARG A 103 -9.29 13.78 -21.06
CA ARG A 103 -8.69 13.73 -19.73
C ARG A 103 -9.42 12.68 -18.90
N PRO A 104 -8.70 11.74 -18.24
CA PRO A 104 -9.33 10.71 -17.43
C PRO A 104 -9.97 11.29 -16.15
N ARG A 105 -11.07 10.68 -15.70
CA ARG A 105 -11.51 10.78 -14.31
C ARG A 105 -10.67 9.82 -13.50
N ILE A 106 -10.21 10.25 -12.32
CA ILE A 106 -9.30 9.47 -11.50
C ILE A 106 -9.88 9.31 -10.10
N VAL A 107 -9.91 8.07 -9.62
CA VAL A 107 -10.14 7.73 -8.22
C VAL A 107 -8.80 7.37 -7.59
N ILE A 108 -8.48 7.92 -6.43
CA ILE A 108 -7.20 7.67 -5.72
C ILE A 108 -7.50 7.17 -4.32
N GLY A 109 -6.88 6.03 -3.95
CA GLY A 109 -6.83 5.53 -2.59
C GLY A 109 -5.99 6.45 -1.71
N VAL A 110 -6.46 6.69 -0.49
CA VAL A 110 -5.75 7.48 0.53
C VAL A 110 -5.93 6.84 1.90
N PRO A 111 -4.93 6.93 2.80
CA PRO A 111 -5.05 6.45 4.18
C PRO A 111 -6.21 7.09 4.94
N SER A 112 -6.78 6.38 5.90
CA SER A 112 -7.97 6.84 6.64
C SER A 112 -7.73 8.11 7.47
N GLU A 113 -6.53 8.32 8.00
CA GLU A 113 -6.20 9.47 8.85
C GLU A 113 -5.45 10.58 8.09
N ILE A 114 -5.63 10.69 6.78
CA ILE A 114 -4.98 11.72 5.96
C ILE A 114 -5.52 13.11 6.28
N THR A 115 -4.65 14.08 6.48
CA THR A 115 -5.02 15.48 6.73
C THR A 115 -5.62 16.17 5.51
N GLN A 116 -6.39 17.24 5.70
CA GLN A 116 -6.95 18.01 4.58
C GLN A 116 -5.86 18.60 3.66
N VAL A 117 -4.69 18.96 4.23
CA VAL A 117 -3.56 19.45 3.44
C VAL A 117 -2.99 18.38 2.55
N GLU A 118 -2.81 17.18 3.08
CA GLU A 118 -2.34 16.02 2.33
C GLU A 118 -3.35 15.58 1.26
N GLN A 119 -4.67 15.57 1.58
CA GLN A 119 -5.73 15.31 0.60
C GLN A 119 -5.69 16.30 -0.57
N ARG A 120 -5.53 17.59 -0.26
CA ARG A 120 -5.41 18.63 -1.27
C ARG A 120 -4.18 18.42 -2.14
N ALA A 121 -3.07 18.04 -1.53
CA ALA A 121 -1.84 17.73 -2.22
C ALA A 121 -1.99 16.62 -3.26
N VAL A 122 -2.64 15.51 -2.88
CA VAL A 122 -2.93 14.40 -3.79
C VAL A 122 -3.81 14.86 -4.97
N ARG A 123 -4.89 15.61 -4.68
CA ARG A 123 -5.77 16.14 -5.73
C ARG A 123 -5.04 17.08 -6.68
N ASP A 124 -4.26 18.02 -6.14
CA ASP A 124 -3.52 19.00 -6.95
C ASP A 124 -2.50 18.30 -7.86
N SER A 125 -1.79 17.28 -7.35
CA SER A 125 -0.85 16.48 -8.16
C SER A 125 -1.56 15.75 -9.31
N ALA A 126 -2.73 15.15 -9.06
CA ALA A 126 -3.51 14.48 -10.09
C ALA A 126 -4.08 15.47 -11.13
N TYR A 127 -4.56 16.65 -10.72
CA TYR A 127 -5.01 17.69 -11.67
C TYR A 127 -3.85 18.21 -12.53
N ARG A 128 -2.66 18.41 -11.96
CA ARG A 128 -1.45 18.78 -12.72
C ARG A 128 -1.04 17.67 -13.69
N ALA A 129 -1.25 16.41 -13.33
CA ALA A 129 -1.09 15.26 -14.22
C ALA A 129 -2.20 15.12 -15.28
N LYS A 130 -3.08 16.16 -15.43
CA LYS A 130 -4.13 16.27 -16.44
C LYS A 130 -5.39 15.44 -16.19
N ALA A 131 -5.69 15.07 -14.96
CA ALA A 131 -7.00 14.54 -14.59
C ALA A 131 -8.12 15.56 -14.93
N SER A 132 -9.29 15.09 -15.35
CA SER A 132 -10.48 15.93 -15.51
C SER A 132 -11.26 16.08 -14.21
N GLU A 133 -11.27 15.03 -13.40
CA GLU A 133 -11.97 14.93 -12.14
C GLU A 133 -11.19 14.00 -11.22
N VAL A 134 -11.12 14.31 -9.92
CA VAL A 134 -10.36 13.54 -8.94
C VAL A 134 -11.21 13.27 -7.72
N HIS A 135 -11.37 11.99 -7.40
CA HIS A 135 -12.07 11.52 -6.22
C HIS A 135 -11.09 10.78 -5.31
N LEU A 136 -11.17 11.03 -4.00
CA LEU A 136 -10.39 10.33 -3.00
C LEU A 136 -11.29 9.35 -2.25
N VAL A 137 -10.77 8.15 -2.00
CA VAL A 137 -11.45 7.08 -1.27
C VAL A 137 -10.50 6.52 -0.23
N GLU A 138 -11.01 6.22 0.95
CA GLU A 138 -10.18 5.60 1.99
C GLU A 138 -9.75 4.19 1.58
N GLU A 139 -8.44 3.90 1.73
CA GLU A 139 -7.81 2.63 1.31
C GLU A 139 -8.49 1.43 1.96
N ALA A 140 -8.78 1.49 3.26
CA ALA A 140 -9.46 0.40 3.97
C ALA A 140 -10.87 0.11 3.43
N MET A 141 -11.64 1.15 3.05
CA MET A 141 -12.95 0.97 2.40
C MET A 141 -12.80 0.36 1.00
N ALA A 142 -11.86 0.88 0.21
CA ALA A 142 -11.58 0.36 -1.11
C ALA A 142 -11.13 -1.12 -1.05
N ALA A 143 -10.26 -1.46 -0.09
CA ALA A 143 -9.81 -2.82 0.15
C ALA A 143 -10.98 -3.75 0.53
N ALA A 144 -11.85 -3.32 1.45
CA ALA A 144 -13.02 -4.12 1.86
C ALA A 144 -13.97 -4.42 0.70
N ILE A 145 -14.21 -3.44 -0.18
CA ILE A 145 -14.99 -3.62 -1.40
C ILE A 145 -14.29 -4.61 -2.35
N GLY A 146 -12.99 -4.42 -2.54
CA GLY A 146 -12.19 -5.23 -3.47
C GLY A 146 -12.10 -6.70 -3.08
N VAL A 147 -12.09 -7.02 -1.79
CA VAL A 147 -12.12 -8.42 -1.30
C VAL A 147 -13.54 -8.99 -1.24
N GLY A 148 -14.56 -8.21 -1.62
CA GLY A 148 -15.96 -8.66 -1.64
C GLY A 148 -16.60 -8.80 -0.25
N MET A 149 -16.14 -8.03 0.75
CA MET A 149 -16.78 -8.04 2.07
C MET A 149 -18.24 -7.53 1.97
N PRO A 150 -19.17 -8.11 2.73
CA PRO A 150 -20.59 -7.69 2.73
C PRO A 150 -20.80 -6.38 3.51
N ILE A 151 -20.12 -5.31 3.07
CA ILE A 151 -20.07 -4.02 3.77
C ILE A 151 -21.43 -3.31 3.91
N ALA A 152 -22.38 -3.63 3.04
CA ALA A 152 -23.72 -3.04 3.04
C ALA A 152 -24.64 -3.62 4.15
N GLU A 153 -24.28 -4.76 4.71
CA GLU A 153 -25.05 -5.39 5.78
C GLU A 153 -24.90 -4.63 7.11
N PRO A 154 -25.94 -4.69 7.99
CA PRO A 154 -25.85 -4.15 9.35
C PRO A 154 -25.06 -5.11 10.26
N ALA A 155 -23.80 -5.35 9.94
CA ALA A 155 -22.92 -6.27 10.64
C ALA A 155 -21.48 -5.78 10.62
N GLY A 156 -20.71 -6.13 11.66
CA GLY A 156 -19.30 -5.74 11.78
C GLY A 156 -18.42 -6.48 10.78
N ASN A 157 -17.70 -5.73 9.96
CA ASN A 157 -16.66 -6.24 9.05
C ASN A 157 -15.35 -5.55 9.36
N MET A 158 -14.34 -6.30 9.74
CA MET A 158 -13.01 -5.75 10.07
C MET A 158 -11.98 -6.09 9.01
N ILE A 159 -11.28 -5.07 8.55
CA ILE A 159 -10.18 -5.19 7.59
C ILE A 159 -8.91 -4.58 8.15
N VAL A 160 -7.78 -5.22 7.86
CA VAL A 160 -6.43 -4.76 8.19
C VAL A 160 -5.59 -4.78 6.91
N ASP A 161 -5.27 -3.61 6.39
CA ASP A 161 -4.43 -3.44 5.21
C ASP A 161 -3.02 -3.03 5.63
N ILE A 162 -2.05 -3.94 5.44
CA ILE A 162 -0.65 -3.70 5.79
C ILE A 162 0.11 -3.39 4.51
N GLY A 163 0.30 -2.11 4.25
CA GLY A 163 0.99 -1.61 3.06
C GLY A 163 2.51 -1.57 3.17
N GLY A 164 3.12 -0.67 2.39
CA GLY A 164 4.55 -0.38 2.48
C GLY A 164 4.90 0.64 3.56
N GLY A 165 4.10 1.71 3.71
CA GLY A 165 4.33 2.80 4.65
C GLY A 165 3.29 2.92 5.76
N THR A 166 2.09 2.38 5.56
CA THR A 166 0.97 2.44 6.49
C THR A 166 0.37 1.08 6.73
N THR A 167 -0.20 0.91 7.91
CA THR A 167 -1.17 -0.15 8.22
C THR A 167 -2.50 0.53 8.53
N ASP A 168 -3.49 0.29 7.69
CA ASP A 168 -4.83 0.83 7.79
C ASP A 168 -5.79 -0.24 8.31
N ILE A 169 -6.50 0.11 9.39
CA ILE A 169 -7.43 -0.79 10.08
C ILE A 169 -8.80 -0.12 10.05
N ALA A 170 -9.83 -0.82 9.61
CA ALA A 170 -11.19 -0.31 9.64
C ALA A 170 -12.21 -1.36 10.07
N VAL A 171 -13.22 -0.89 10.78
CA VAL A 171 -14.47 -1.60 11.06
C VAL A 171 -15.58 -0.93 10.28
N ILE A 172 -16.24 -1.71 9.42
CA ILE A 172 -17.20 -1.23 8.42
C ILE A 172 -18.54 -1.90 8.65
N SER A 173 -19.62 -1.12 8.62
CA SER A 173 -21.00 -1.59 8.69
C SER A 173 -21.92 -0.63 7.93
N LEU A 174 -22.98 -1.13 7.28
CA LEU A 174 -23.94 -0.32 6.52
C LEU A 174 -23.28 0.62 5.51
N ALA A 175 -22.24 0.15 4.84
CA ALA A 175 -21.40 0.89 3.90
C ALA A 175 -20.72 2.14 4.48
N GLY A 176 -20.63 2.25 5.80
CA GLY A 176 -19.93 3.32 6.52
C GLY A 176 -18.79 2.79 7.37
N ILE A 177 -17.76 3.59 7.53
CA ILE A 177 -16.66 3.31 8.46
C ILE A 177 -17.15 3.68 9.87
N VAL A 178 -17.23 2.69 10.76
CA VAL A 178 -17.60 2.87 12.15
C VAL A 178 -16.42 3.29 13.00
N TYR A 179 -15.27 2.69 12.72
CA TYR A 179 -13.99 3.04 13.31
C TYR A 179 -12.89 2.82 12.29
N SER A 180 -11.93 3.72 12.23
CA SER A 180 -10.69 3.54 11.47
C SER A 180 -9.48 3.98 12.27
N LYS A 181 -8.34 3.39 11.96
CA LYS A 181 -7.03 3.71 12.51
C LYS A 181 -5.96 3.47 11.47
N ALA A 182 -5.15 4.47 11.20
CA ALA A 182 -3.94 4.34 10.41
C ALA A 182 -2.71 4.44 11.31
N VAL A 183 -1.75 3.54 11.16
CA VAL A 183 -0.44 3.64 11.78
C VAL A 183 0.64 3.67 10.72
N ARG A 184 1.64 4.54 10.90
CA ARG A 184 2.77 4.72 9.97
C ARG A 184 3.87 3.70 10.24
N VAL A 185 3.46 2.44 10.39
CA VAL A 185 4.33 1.29 10.64
C VAL A 185 3.86 0.16 9.72
N ALA A 186 4.71 -0.26 8.78
CA ALA A 186 4.41 -1.27 7.79
C ALA A 186 5.68 -1.85 7.16
N GLY A 187 5.64 -2.23 5.88
CA GLY A 187 6.74 -2.92 5.20
C GLY A 187 8.09 -2.20 5.20
N ASN A 188 8.09 -0.87 5.11
CA ASN A 188 9.33 -0.07 5.11
C ASN A 188 9.98 -0.02 6.49
N GLU A 189 9.17 0.10 7.57
CA GLU A 189 9.65 0.06 8.94
C GLU A 189 10.22 -1.33 9.28
N MET A 190 9.64 -2.39 8.72
CA MET A 190 10.20 -3.74 8.81
C MET A 190 11.59 -3.81 8.17
N ASP A 191 11.77 -3.19 7.00
CA ASP A 191 13.06 -3.15 6.29
C ASP A 191 14.09 -2.37 7.10
N GLU A 192 13.72 -1.22 7.66
CA GLU A 192 14.61 -0.40 8.49
C GLU A 192 14.99 -1.14 9.78
N ALA A 193 14.04 -1.81 10.43
CA ALA A 193 14.30 -2.62 11.62
C ALA A 193 15.35 -3.71 11.35
N ILE A 194 15.28 -4.39 10.22
CA ILE A 194 16.29 -5.38 9.79
C ILE A 194 17.65 -4.72 9.57
N ILE A 195 17.69 -3.57 8.88
CA ILE A 195 18.95 -2.83 8.65
C ILE A 195 19.61 -2.48 9.99
N GLN A 196 18.85 -1.95 10.94
CA GLN A 196 19.36 -1.55 12.25
C GLN A 196 19.81 -2.77 13.06
N TYR A 197 19.08 -3.88 13.02
CA TYR A 197 19.45 -5.11 13.69
C TYR A 197 20.80 -5.66 13.18
N ILE A 198 20.94 -5.76 11.86
CA ILE A 198 22.17 -6.24 11.21
C ILE A 198 23.34 -5.29 11.51
N ARG A 199 23.10 -3.99 11.46
CA ARG A 199 24.10 -2.98 11.83
C ARG A 199 24.58 -3.12 13.26
N LYS A 200 23.65 -3.30 14.19
CA LYS A 200 23.93 -3.38 15.64
C LYS A 200 24.65 -4.68 16.02
N ASN A 201 24.17 -5.82 15.53
CA ASN A 201 24.65 -7.12 15.97
C ASN A 201 25.86 -7.63 15.18
N TYR A 202 26.01 -7.22 13.92
CA TYR A 202 27.05 -7.70 13.02
C TYR A 202 28.04 -6.62 12.53
N ASN A 203 27.86 -5.36 12.95
CA ASN A 203 28.60 -4.22 12.40
C ASN A 203 28.61 -4.21 10.86
N LEU A 204 27.53 -4.68 10.24
CA LEU A 204 27.43 -4.81 8.80
C LEU A 204 26.40 -3.81 8.25
N LEU A 205 26.79 -3.00 7.31
CA LEU A 205 25.91 -2.08 6.57
C LEU A 205 25.38 -2.79 5.35
N ILE A 206 24.05 -2.95 5.29
CA ILE A 206 23.30 -3.45 4.14
C ILE A 206 22.41 -2.36 3.57
N GLY A 207 22.01 -2.48 2.30
CA GLY A 207 21.09 -1.56 1.64
C GLY A 207 19.62 -2.01 1.78
N GLU A 208 18.69 -1.09 1.56
CA GLU A 208 17.23 -1.33 1.59
C GLU A 208 16.82 -2.55 0.75
N ARG A 209 17.36 -2.69 -0.46
CA ARG A 209 17.06 -3.84 -1.32
C ARG A 209 17.43 -5.17 -0.69
N THR A 210 18.56 -5.23 0.02
CA THR A 210 19.00 -6.44 0.72
C THR A 210 18.08 -6.73 1.88
N SER A 211 17.69 -5.70 2.63
CA SER A 211 16.74 -5.84 3.75
C SER A 211 15.37 -6.33 3.27
N GLU A 212 14.82 -5.75 2.20
CA GLU A 212 13.56 -6.21 1.59
C GLU A 212 13.65 -7.70 1.18
N GLN A 213 14.78 -8.13 0.60
CA GLN A 213 15.00 -9.53 0.25
C GLN A 213 15.06 -10.45 1.47
N ILE A 214 15.71 -10.03 2.55
CA ILE A 214 15.76 -10.78 3.82
C ILE A 214 14.33 -10.93 4.37
N LYS A 215 13.59 -9.82 4.47
CA LYS A 215 12.19 -9.82 4.92
C LYS A 215 11.33 -10.79 4.13
N MET A 216 11.37 -10.71 2.80
CA MET A 216 10.53 -11.54 1.93
C MET A 216 10.92 -13.02 1.99
N ARG A 217 12.20 -13.34 2.17
CA ARG A 217 12.70 -14.72 2.10
C ARG A 217 12.59 -15.45 3.42
N ILE A 218 13.08 -14.85 4.51
CA ILE A 218 13.16 -15.49 5.83
C ILE A 218 12.47 -14.71 6.96
N GLY A 219 11.89 -13.53 6.65
CA GLY A 219 11.13 -12.76 7.64
C GLY A 219 9.85 -13.47 8.06
N SER A 220 9.57 -13.46 9.36
CA SER A 220 8.35 -14.06 9.92
C SER A 220 7.87 -13.31 11.16
N ALA A 221 6.54 -13.18 11.29
CA ALA A 221 5.92 -12.56 12.47
C ALA A 221 5.75 -13.53 13.65
N TYR A 222 5.81 -14.84 13.39
CA TYR A 222 5.68 -15.93 14.36
C TYR A 222 6.67 -17.05 14.00
N PRO A 223 7.10 -17.89 14.96
CA PRO A 223 8.06 -18.96 14.68
C PRO A 223 7.67 -19.81 13.47
N LEU A 224 8.67 -20.15 12.67
CA LEU A 224 8.53 -21.08 11.56
C LEU A 224 8.58 -22.52 12.07
N ASP A 225 7.91 -23.42 11.37
CA ASP A 225 7.92 -24.86 11.68
C ASP A 225 9.33 -25.46 11.41
N GLU A 226 10.00 -24.96 10.37
CA GLU A 226 11.38 -25.30 10.02
C GLU A 226 12.25 -24.03 10.02
N PRO A 227 13.41 -24.01 10.71
CA PRO A 227 14.31 -22.87 10.72
C PRO A 227 14.88 -22.58 9.33
N GLU A 228 14.89 -21.31 8.95
CA GLU A 228 15.45 -20.85 7.70
C GLU A 228 16.66 -19.95 7.92
N THR A 229 17.63 -20.01 7.01
CA THR A 229 18.81 -19.15 7.03
C THR A 229 19.07 -18.53 5.66
N MET A 230 19.75 -17.39 5.65
CA MET A 230 20.12 -16.68 4.41
C MET A 230 21.52 -16.09 4.52
N GLU A 231 22.34 -16.31 3.49
CA GLU A 231 23.59 -15.58 3.34
C GLU A 231 23.31 -14.18 2.79
N ILE A 232 23.90 -13.18 3.45
CA ILE A 232 23.81 -11.78 3.05
C ILE A 232 25.18 -11.15 2.95
N LYS A 233 25.30 -10.14 2.09
CA LYS A 233 26.55 -9.41 1.84
C LYS A 233 26.35 -7.92 2.16
N GLY A 234 27.33 -7.34 2.83
CA GLY A 234 27.33 -5.92 3.16
C GLY A 234 28.75 -5.41 3.36
N ARG A 235 28.87 -4.14 3.74
CA ARG A 235 30.15 -3.52 4.10
C ARG A 235 30.31 -3.55 5.60
N HIS A 236 31.39 -4.20 6.07
CA HIS A 236 31.74 -4.20 7.49
C HIS A 236 32.16 -2.80 7.94
N LEU A 237 31.53 -2.27 9.00
CA LEU A 237 31.67 -0.86 9.39
C LEU A 237 33.05 -0.55 9.98
N ILE A 238 33.66 -1.50 10.70
CA ILE A 238 34.96 -1.32 11.37
C ILE A 238 36.10 -1.55 10.37
N GLU A 239 36.04 -2.64 9.61
CA GLU A 239 37.10 -3.05 8.68
C GLU A 239 36.99 -2.33 7.32
N GLY A 240 35.82 -1.76 6.99
CA GLY A 240 35.57 -1.06 5.73
C GLY A 240 35.44 -1.94 4.49
N VAL A 241 35.61 -3.26 4.62
CA VAL A 241 35.62 -4.24 3.53
C VAL A 241 34.26 -4.93 3.35
N PRO A 242 33.97 -5.48 2.17
CA PRO A 242 32.81 -6.35 1.97
C PRO A 242 32.94 -7.62 2.82
N LYS A 243 31.83 -8.01 3.43
CA LYS A 243 31.75 -9.23 4.26
C LYS A 243 30.45 -9.98 3.99
N THR A 244 30.53 -11.29 4.07
CA THR A 244 29.35 -12.19 4.00
C THR A 244 29.07 -12.74 5.38
N ILE A 245 27.80 -12.74 5.78
CA ILE A 245 27.34 -13.36 7.02
C ILE A 245 26.11 -14.22 6.73
N THR A 246 25.81 -15.16 7.60
CA THR A 246 24.56 -15.94 7.58
C THR A 246 23.66 -15.43 8.70
N VAL A 247 22.40 -15.18 8.39
CA VAL A 247 21.37 -14.78 9.35
C VAL A 247 20.22 -15.79 9.35
N SER A 248 19.56 -15.94 10.49
CA SER A 248 18.45 -16.88 10.68
C SER A 248 17.10 -16.15 10.73
N ASP A 249 16.01 -16.88 10.45
CA ASP A 249 14.64 -16.39 10.62
C ASP A 249 14.35 -15.94 12.04
N ALA A 250 14.92 -16.61 13.04
CA ALA A 250 14.76 -16.25 14.45
C ALA A 250 15.34 -14.86 14.77
N GLU A 251 16.52 -14.54 14.24
CA GLU A 251 17.14 -13.23 14.39
C GLU A 251 16.34 -12.14 13.65
N ILE A 252 15.82 -12.44 12.46
CA ILE A 252 14.99 -11.49 11.72
C ILE A 252 13.66 -11.27 12.42
N ARG A 253 13.04 -12.30 12.99
CA ARG A 253 11.84 -12.16 13.82
C ARG A 253 12.07 -11.31 15.07
N GLU A 254 13.24 -11.45 15.72
CA GLU A 254 13.63 -10.57 16.82
C GLU A 254 13.75 -9.11 16.34
N ALA A 255 14.38 -8.88 15.19
CA ALA A 255 14.48 -7.55 14.59
C ALA A 255 13.10 -6.92 14.33
N LEU A 256 12.12 -7.71 13.92
CA LEU A 256 10.76 -7.28 13.56
C LEU A 256 9.83 -7.14 14.78
N ALA A 257 10.23 -7.58 15.98
CA ALA A 257 9.33 -7.71 17.13
C ALA A 257 8.64 -6.40 17.52
N GLU A 258 9.37 -5.28 17.54
CA GLU A 258 8.82 -3.98 17.89
C GLU A 258 7.80 -3.51 16.84
N THR A 259 8.13 -3.62 15.55
CA THR A 259 7.23 -3.29 14.43
C THR A 259 5.95 -4.11 14.48
N MET A 260 6.07 -5.41 14.77
CA MET A 260 4.91 -6.30 14.91
C MET A 260 4.02 -5.91 16.09
N ASN A 261 4.62 -5.57 17.23
CA ASN A 261 3.86 -5.14 18.41
C ASN A 261 3.03 -3.89 18.13
N VAL A 262 3.57 -2.90 17.42
CA VAL A 262 2.81 -1.69 17.04
C VAL A 262 1.59 -2.03 16.19
N ILE A 263 1.72 -2.95 15.22
CA ILE A 263 0.60 -3.38 14.38
C ILE A 263 -0.44 -4.14 15.22
N VAL A 264 -0.01 -5.07 16.06
CA VAL A 264 -0.90 -5.83 16.96
C VAL A 264 -1.66 -4.89 17.90
N ASP A 265 -0.98 -3.94 18.51
CA ASP A 265 -1.62 -2.98 19.42
C ASP A 265 -2.62 -2.09 18.70
N ALA A 266 -2.35 -1.69 17.47
CA ALA A 266 -3.30 -0.94 16.65
C ALA A 266 -4.57 -1.75 16.36
N VAL A 267 -4.45 -3.05 16.07
CA VAL A 267 -5.58 -3.96 15.88
C VAL A 267 -6.38 -4.11 17.19
N ARG A 268 -5.71 -4.29 18.33
CA ARG A 268 -6.37 -4.36 19.64
C ARG A 268 -7.15 -3.08 19.97
N VAL A 269 -6.54 -1.91 19.75
CA VAL A 269 -7.22 -0.63 19.96
C VAL A 269 -8.45 -0.49 19.06
N ALA A 270 -8.40 -0.96 17.82
CA ALA A 270 -9.54 -0.94 16.93
C ALA A 270 -10.68 -1.84 17.44
N LEU A 271 -10.36 -3.02 17.95
CA LEU A 271 -11.35 -3.92 18.57
C LEU A 271 -11.95 -3.31 19.84
N GLU A 272 -11.15 -2.69 20.71
CA GLU A 272 -11.61 -2.01 21.93
C GLU A 272 -12.57 -0.83 21.64
N ARG A 273 -12.36 -0.15 20.51
CA ARG A 273 -13.17 1.01 20.08
C ARG A 273 -14.42 0.60 19.28
N THR A 274 -14.51 -0.65 18.92
CA THR A 274 -15.66 -1.19 18.17
C THR A 274 -16.88 -1.35 19.09
N PRO A 275 -18.07 -0.91 18.66
CA PRO A 275 -19.31 -1.15 19.40
C PRO A 275 -19.54 -2.65 19.69
N PRO A 276 -20.09 -3.01 20.86
CA PRO A 276 -20.22 -4.41 21.29
C PRO A 276 -20.96 -5.31 20.30
N GLU A 277 -22.01 -4.83 19.64
CA GLU A 277 -22.78 -5.59 18.66
C GLU A 277 -21.94 -5.94 17.44
N LEU A 278 -21.16 -4.99 16.94
CA LEU A 278 -20.26 -5.22 15.80
C LEU A 278 -19.03 -6.06 16.20
N SER A 279 -18.58 -5.95 17.45
CA SER A 279 -17.52 -6.81 17.97
C SER A 279 -17.97 -8.28 18.01
N ALA A 280 -19.23 -8.54 18.38
CA ALA A 280 -19.81 -9.89 18.34
C ALA A 280 -19.79 -10.46 16.91
N ASP A 281 -20.15 -9.66 15.92
CA ASP A 281 -20.11 -10.09 14.52
C ASP A 281 -18.67 -10.42 14.07
N ILE A 282 -17.68 -9.65 14.53
CA ILE A 282 -16.27 -9.87 14.19
C ILE A 282 -15.73 -11.18 14.81
N VAL A 283 -16.26 -11.62 15.95
CA VAL A 283 -15.94 -12.93 16.53
C VAL A 283 -16.26 -14.07 15.56
N ASP A 284 -17.41 -13.97 14.89
CA ASP A 284 -17.88 -15.00 13.96
C ASP A 284 -17.27 -14.84 12.56
N ARG A 285 -17.17 -13.60 12.04
CA ARG A 285 -16.70 -13.30 10.68
C ARG A 285 -15.18 -13.25 10.59
N GLY A 286 -14.52 -12.92 11.68
CA GLY A 286 -13.08 -12.75 11.76
C GLY A 286 -12.58 -11.43 11.17
N ILE A 287 -11.26 -11.35 11.03
CA ILE A 287 -10.53 -10.23 10.47
C ILE A 287 -10.05 -10.60 9.07
N VAL A 288 -10.22 -9.72 8.10
CA VAL A 288 -9.65 -9.89 6.76
C VAL A 288 -8.37 -9.08 6.67
N MET A 289 -7.26 -9.76 6.35
CA MET A 289 -5.98 -9.10 6.10
C MET A 289 -5.72 -8.94 4.60
N THR A 290 -5.17 -7.80 4.26
CA THR A 290 -4.70 -7.47 2.91
C THR A 290 -3.42 -6.65 2.99
N GLY A 291 -2.86 -6.29 1.87
CA GLY A 291 -1.61 -5.52 1.83
C GLY A 291 -0.37 -6.39 1.61
N GLY A 292 0.66 -5.77 1.02
CA GLY A 292 1.94 -6.45 0.76
C GLY A 292 2.66 -6.88 2.04
N GLY A 293 2.52 -6.11 3.13
CA GLY A 293 3.07 -6.43 4.45
C GLY A 293 2.38 -7.61 5.12
N ALA A 294 1.11 -7.86 4.80
CA ALA A 294 0.37 -9.01 5.29
C ALA A 294 0.95 -10.36 4.80
N LEU A 295 1.73 -10.34 3.71
CA LEU A 295 2.43 -11.52 3.18
C LEU A 295 3.66 -11.95 4.00
N LEU A 296 4.02 -11.21 5.04
CA LEU A 296 5.06 -11.64 5.98
C LEU A 296 4.68 -13.01 6.56
N LYS A 297 5.61 -13.96 6.55
CA LYS A 297 5.33 -15.34 7.00
C LYS A 297 4.73 -15.36 8.40
N ASN A 298 3.68 -16.15 8.57
CA ASN A 298 2.97 -16.34 9.85
C ASN A 298 2.41 -15.05 10.48
N MET A 299 2.12 -14.01 9.67
CA MET A 299 1.47 -12.78 10.15
C MET A 299 0.05 -13.09 10.68
N ASP A 300 -0.66 -13.95 9.98
CA ASP A 300 -1.97 -14.46 10.39
C ASP A 300 -1.92 -15.22 11.72
N LYS A 301 -0.91 -16.09 11.91
CA LYS A 301 -0.71 -16.82 13.18
C LYS A 301 -0.45 -15.83 14.33
N ARG A 302 0.39 -14.83 14.12
CA ARG A 302 0.68 -13.79 15.12
C ARG A 302 -0.56 -13.04 15.55
N LEU A 303 -1.33 -12.52 14.62
CA LEU A 303 -2.54 -11.76 14.94
C LEU A 303 -3.62 -12.66 15.56
N ARG A 304 -3.76 -13.91 15.11
CA ARG A 304 -4.70 -14.88 15.69
C ARG A 304 -4.39 -15.20 17.15
N GLU A 305 -3.13 -15.42 17.47
CA GLU A 305 -2.68 -15.67 18.86
C GLU A 305 -2.95 -14.45 19.77
N GLU A 306 -2.74 -13.24 19.24
CA GLU A 306 -2.88 -12.01 20.02
C GLU A 306 -4.32 -11.52 20.18
N THR A 307 -5.20 -11.84 19.24
CA THR A 307 -6.60 -11.37 19.25
C THR A 307 -7.60 -12.45 19.63
N GLY A 308 -7.25 -13.73 19.47
CA GLY A 308 -8.15 -14.86 19.63
C GLY A 308 -9.23 -14.97 18.53
N LEU A 309 -9.11 -14.18 17.44
CA LEU A 309 -10.11 -14.10 16.39
C LEU A 309 -9.70 -14.91 15.15
N PRO A 310 -10.69 -15.43 14.39
CA PRO A 310 -10.43 -15.98 13.07
C PRO A 310 -9.79 -14.94 12.14
N LEU A 311 -8.87 -15.37 11.30
CA LEU A 311 -8.19 -14.51 10.35
C LEU A 311 -8.20 -15.12 8.95
N ALA A 312 -8.58 -14.32 7.97
CA ALA A 312 -8.53 -14.68 6.55
C ALA A 312 -7.55 -13.74 5.81
N MET A 313 -6.66 -14.36 5.03
CA MET A 313 -5.83 -13.62 4.10
C MET A 313 -6.59 -13.40 2.79
N ALA A 314 -6.73 -12.17 2.37
CA ALA A 314 -7.23 -11.89 1.03
C ALA A 314 -6.17 -12.31 0.00
N ASN A 315 -6.51 -13.28 -0.85
CA ASN A 315 -5.63 -13.78 -1.92
C ASN A 315 -5.43 -12.79 -3.08
N ILE A 316 -5.55 -11.50 -2.79
CA ILE A 316 -5.54 -10.44 -3.80
C ILE A 316 -4.36 -9.52 -3.49
N MET A 317 -3.55 -9.23 -4.50
CA MET A 317 -2.53 -8.19 -4.38
C MET A 317 -3.21 -6.87 -3.95
N PRO A 318 -2.68 -6.18 -2.93
CA PRO A 318 -3.34 -5.02 -2.29
C PRO A 318 -3.72 -3.92 -3.27
N SER A 319 -2.85 -3.71 -4.25
CA SER A 319 -3.03 -2.76 -5.34
C SER A 319 -4.17 -3.10 -6.30
N ILE A 320 -4.72 -4.31 -6.25
CA ILE A 320 -5.83 -4.76 -7.13
C ILE A 320 -7.18 -4.56 -6.44
N THR A 321 -7.23 -4.60 -5.12
CA THR A 321 -8.50 -4.54 -4.38
C THR A 321 -9.20 -3.21 -4.53
N SER A 322 -8.49 -2.10 -4.44
CA SER A 322 -9.08 -0.77 -4.67
C SER A 322 -9.58 -0.57 -6.11
N LEU A 323 -9.12 -1.39 -7.05
CA LEU A 323 -9.32 -1.19 -8.48
C LEU A 323 -10.41 -2.09 -9.08
N MET A 324 -10.71 -3.24 -8.48
CA MET A 324 -11.78 -4.14 -8.96
C MET A 324 -13.17 -3.52 -8.80
N TRP A 325 -13.37 -2.65 -7.82
CA TRP A 325 -14.69 -2.08 -7.54
C TRP A 325 -15.19 -1.06 -8.57
N MET A 326 -14.35 -0.52 -9.44
CA MET A 326 -14.86 0.31 -10.54
C MET A 326 -15.78 -0.47 -11.50
N ASN A 327 -15.62 -1.79 -11.61
CA ASN A 327 -16.54 -2.62 -12.38
C ASN A 327 -17.78 -3.04 -11.57
N ASP A 328 -17.64 -3.22 -10.25
CA ASP A 328 -18.70 -3.75 -9.39
C ASP A 328 -19.58 -2.65 -8.76
N LEU A 329 -19.15 -1.40 -8.76
CA LEU A 329 -19.95 -0.24 -8.34
C LEU A 329 -21.26 -0.09 -9.13
N ILE A 330 -21.33 -0.66 -10.33
CA ILE A 330 -22.56 -0.74 -11.13
C ILE A 330 -23.50 -1.84 -10.58
N ALA A 331 -22.98 -2.80 -9.84
CA ALA A 331 -23.72 -3.93 -9.25
C ALA A 331 -24.12 -3.74 -7.78
N VAL A 332 -23.62 -2.69 -7.10
CA VAL A 332 -23.95 -2.41 -5.68
C VAL A 332 -25.37 -1.82 -5.58
N PRO A 333 -26.22 -2.34 -4.69
CA PRO A 333 -27.60 -1.85 -4.55
C PRO A 333 -27.69 -0.39 -4.08
N PRO A 334 -28.80 0.32 -4.40
CA PRO A 334 -28.96 1.76 -4.26
C PRO A 334 -28.57 2.45 -2.95
N PRO A 335 -28.65 1.88 -1.75
CA PRO A 335 -28.27 2.60 -0.53
C PRO A 335 -26.74 2.81 -0.40
N CYS A 336 -25.93 1.92 -0.97
CA CYS A 336 -24.46 2.09 -0.98
C CYS A 336 -24.00 3.08 -2.05
N ILE A 337 -24.78 3.19 -3.10
CA ILE A 337 -24.58 4.08 -4.23
C ILE A 337 -24.70 5.56 -3.83
N SER A 338 -25.53 5.91 -2.84
CA SER A 338 -25.71 7.31 -2.44
C SER A 338 -24.50 7.95 -1.77
N ILE A 339 -23.57 7.14 -1.24
CA ILE A 339 -22.31 7.63 -0.64
C ILE A 339 -21.19 7.74 -1.70
N VAL A 340 -21.27 6.93 -2.75
CA VAL A 340 -20.24 6.83 -3.79
C VAL A 340 -20.71 7.41 -5.14
N LEU A 341 -22.02 7.51 -5.39
CA LEU A 341 -22.62 7.92 -6.65
C LEU A 341 -22.67 9.43 -6.97
N PRO A 342 -22.37 10.38 -6.08
CA PRO A 342 -22.05 11.71 -6.59
C PRO A 342 -20.86 11.69 -7.56
N ILE A 343 -20.11 10.58 -7.57
CA ILE A 343 -18.90 10.40 -8.37
C ILE A 343 -19.16 9.97 -9.81
N PHE A 344 -20.31 9.29 -10.09
CA PHE A 344 -20.56 8.64 -11.39
C PHE A 344 -21.90 9.01 -12.07
N ARG A 345 -22.63 10.02 -11.57
CA ARG A 345 -23.79 10.58 -12.29
C ARG A 345 -23.45 11.65 -13.31
#